data_0fe355f4214e9785e0ef1768080d78a2
#
_entry.id   0fe355f4214e9785e0ef1768080d78a2
#
_cell.length_a   1.000
_cell.length_b   1.000
_cell.length_c   1.000
_cell.angle_alpha   90.00
_cell.angle_beta   90.00
_cell.angle_gamma   90.00
#
_symmetry.space_group_name_H-M   'P 1'
#
loop_
_entity.id
_entity.type
_entity.pdbx_description
1 polymer ?
#
loop_
_entity_poly.entity_id
_entity_poly.type
_entity_poly.pdbx_seq_one_letter_code
_entity_poly.pdbx_strand_id
1 'polypeptide(L)'
;PAFEVRAVLAATLSPTWGIYSGYELCENTPLKEGGEEYLDSEKYQLKPRDWTRADTEGIAPLVTRLNTVRRRSPALQQLRDLHFHHADQEAVIVYSKRSGSNTVLVVANLDPHHTQEATVSLDMPQLGLNWHESVPVRDELTGETFNWGRANYVRLEPGRRPAHIFTVLRPSPRIGGSPTT
;
A
#
# COMPACT_ATOMS: atom_id res chain seq x y z
N PRO A 1 3.93 -12.67 5.30
CA PRO A 1 3.62 -11.30 5.76
C PRO A 1 4.70 -10.28 5.38
N ALA A 2 6.02 -10.56 5.66
CA ALA A 2 7.10 -9.62 5.38
C ALA A 2 7.20 -9.25 3.89
N PHE A 3 7.06 -10.21 2.99
CA PHE A 3 7.03 -9.99 1.53
C PHE A 3 5.86 -9.09 1.12
N GLU A 4 4.68 -9.30 1.70
CA GLU A 4 3.48 -8.50 1.39
C GLU A 4 3.66 -7.04 1.79
N VAL A 5 4.11 -6.77 3.01
CA VAL A 5 4.35 -5.39 3.48
C VAL A 5 5.42 -4.70 2.64
N ARG A 6 6.54 -5.37 2.36
CA ARG A 6 7.61 -4.83 1.51
C ARG A 6 7.12 -4.54 0.09
N ALA A 7 6.28 -5.42 -0.49
CA ALA A 7 5.66 -5.18 -1.79
C ALA A 7 4.77 -3.93 -1.78
N VAL A 8 3.92 -3.79 -0.74
CA VAL A 8 3.06 -2.60 -0.56
C VAL A 8 3.90 -1.34 -0.48
N LEU A 9 4.92 -1.30 0.39
CA LEU A 9 5.78 -0.14 0.57
C LEU A 9 6.52 0.21 -0.73
N ALA A 10 7.17 -0.76 -1.37
CA ALA A 10 7.90 -0.53 -2.62
C ALA A 10 6.98 -0.03 -3.74
N ALA A 11 5.78 -0.61 -3.86
CA ALA A 11 4.82 -0.25 -4.89
C ALA A 11 4.18 1.13 -4.67
N THR A 12 4.15 1.66 -3.45
CA THR A 12 3.41 2.89 -3.14
C THR A 12 4.30 4.07 -2.78
N LEU A 13 5.50 3.86 -2.26
CA LEU A 13 6.46 4.93 -1.97
C LEU A 13 7.20 5.41 -3.22
N SER A 14 7.56 4.49 -4.13
CA SER A 14 8.33 4.83 -5.34
C SER A 14 7.44 4.92 -6.60
N PRO A 15 7.73 5.85 -7.54
CA PRO A 15 7.05 5.91 -8.84
C PRO A 15 7.43 4.74 -9.74
N THR A 16 8.58 4.13 -9.52
CA THR A 16 9.03 2.92 -10.21
C THR A 16 9.33 1.83 -9.21
N TRP A 17 8.95 0.62 -9.51
CA TRP A 17 9.32 -0.54 -8.71
C TRP A 17 9.55 -1.74 -9.61
N GLY A 18 10.45 -2.61 -9.21
CA GLY A 18 10.76 -3.85 -9.86
C GLY A 18 10.68 -5.00 -8.88
N ILE A 19 10.44 -6.18 -9.41
CA ILE A 19 10.40 -7.43 -8.63
C ILE A 19 11.51 -8.33 -9.18
N TYR A 20 12.35 -8.82 -8.28
CA TYR A 20 13.28 -9.86 -8.64
C TYR A 20 12.52 -11.19 -8.79
N SER A 21 12.81 -11.91 -9.85
CA SER A 21 12.14 -13.19 -10.16
C SER A 21 12.26 -14.19 -9.00
N GLY A 22 11.13 -14.72 -8.53
CA GLY A 22 11.02 -15.56 -7.34
C GLY A 22 10.47 -14.83 -6.10
N TYR A 23 10.39 -13.50 -6.14
CA TYR A 23 9.74 -12.72 -5.08
C TYR A 23 8.26 -13.09 -4.96
N GLU A 24 7.61 -13.36 -6.08
CA GLU A 24 6.21 -13.79 -6.18
C GLU A 24 5.95 -15.11 -5.46
N LEU A 25 6.99 -15.95 -5.35
CA LEU A 25 7.00 -17.25 -4.66
C LEU A 25 7.48 -17.13 -3.20
N CYS A 26 7.77 -15.92 -2.74
CA CYS A 26 8.35 -15.65 -1.41
C CYS A 26 9.67 -16.41 -1.18
N GLU A 27 10.49 -16.58 -2.22
CA GLU A 27 11.80 -17.24 -2.11
C GLU A 27 12.69 -16.45 -1.15
N ASN A 28 13.18 -17.12 -0.11
CA ASN A 28 14.01 -16.53 0.96
C ASN A 28 15.03 -17.48 1.55
N THR A 29 15.35 -18.58 0.85
CA THR A 29 16.37 -19.52 1.31
C THR A 29 17.75 -18.87 1.21
N PRO A 30 18.48 -18.66 2.33
CA PRO A 30 19.80 -18.06 2.28
C PRO A 30 20.83 -19.07 1.76
N LEU A 31 21.88 -18.57 1.09
CA LEU A 31 23.02 -19.37 0.65
C LEU A 31 23.79 -19.99 1.84
N LYS A 32 23.87 -19.23 2.95
CA LYS A 32 24.49 -19.64 4.22
C LYS A 32 23.57 -19.19 5.35
N GLU A 33 23.53 -19.95 6.44
CA GLU A 33 22.81 -19.56 7.65
C GLU A 33 23.25 -18.15 8.13
N GLY A 34 22.29 -17.25 8.34
CA GLY A 34 22.54 -15.85 8.70
C GLY A 34 23.07 -14.97 7.56
N GLY A 35 23.17 -15.48 6.34
CA GLY A 35 23.59 -14.71 5.16
C GLY A 35 22.43 -13.93 4.53
N GLU A 36 22.74 -12.82 3.87
CA GLU A 36 21.77 -11.99 3.14
C GLU A 36 21.61 -12.47 1.68
N GLU A 37 22.55 -13.27 1.17
CA GLU A 37 22.53 -13.78 -0.19
C GLU A 37 21.65 -15.03 -0.29
N TYR A 38 20.76 -15.04 -1.26
CA TYR A 38 19.84 -16.16 -1.49
C TYR A 38 20.49 -17.28 -2.30
N LEU A 39 20.09 -18.51 -1.99
CA LEU A 39 20.52 -19.70 -2.74
C LEU A 39 20.12 -19.58 -4.21
N ASP A 40 21.06 -19.89 -5.11
CA ASP A 40 20.87 -19.81 -6.57
C ASP A 40 20.41 -18.43 -7.06
N SER A 41 20.92 -17.35 -6.43
CA SER A 41 20.58 -15.96 -6.80
C SER A 41 21.50 -15.39 -7.88
N GLU A 42 22.58 -16.12 -8.25
CA GLU A 42 23.52 -15.65 -9.25
C GLU A 42 22.87 -15.53 -10.63
N LYS A 43 23.12 -14.39 -11.29
CA LYS A 43 22.49 -14.05 -12.57
C LYS A 43 22.77 -15.04 -13.72
N TYR A 44 23.78 -15.87 -13.59
CA TYR A 44 24.16 -16.89 -14.57
C TYR A 44 23.63 -18.28 -14.24
N GLN A 45 22.99 -18.45 -13.10
CA GLN A 45 22.39 -19.72 -12.71
C GLN A 45 21.00 -19.87 -13.30
N LEU A 46 20.74 -21.01 -13.92
CA LEU A 46 19.40 -21.37 -14.35
C LEU A 46 18.66 -21.97 -13.17
N LYS A 47 17.70 -21.22 -12.61
CA LYS A 47 16.85 -21.68 -11.52
C LYS A 47 15.46 -22.00 -12.07
N PRO A 48 15.10 -23.29 -12.24
CA PRO A 48 13.73 -23.64 -12.57
C PRO A 48 12.81 -23.36 -11.39
N ARG A 49 11.67 -22.72 -11.66
CA ARG A 49 10.65 -22.40 -10.66
C ARG A 49 9.31 -22.97 -11.05
N ASP A 50 8.59 -23.47 -10.07
CA ASP A 50 7.20 -23.88 -10.24
C ASP A 50 6.28 -22.66 -10.05
N TRP A 51 5.99 -21.98 -11.14
CA TRP A 51 5.14 -20.80 -11.15
C TRP A 51 3.68 -21.08 -10.84
N THR A 52 3.23 -22.36 -10.90
CA THR A 52 1.84 -22.72 -10.54
C THR A 52 1.54 -22.44 -9.06
N ARG A 53 2.57 -22.37 -8.22
CA ARG A 53 2.47 -22.05 -6.79
C ARG A 53 2.35 -20.54 -6.50
N ALA A 54 2.65 -19.69 -7.45
CA ALA A 54 2.72 -18.25 -7.24
C ALA A 54 1.35 -17.65 -6.82
N ASP A 55 0.25 -18.23 -7.32
CA ASP A 55 -1.11 -17.75 -7.03
C ASP A 55 -1.68 -18.32 -5.73
N THR A 56 -1.24 -19.49 -5.30
CA THR A 56 -1.83 -20.23 -4.15
C THR A 56 -0.98 -20.17 -2.88
N GLU A 57 0.33 -20.20 -3.04
CA GLU A 57 1.28 -20.19 -1.92
C GLU A 57 2.13 -18.91 -1.87
N GLY A 58 2.19 -18.19 -2.99
CA GLY A 58 2.93 -16.95 -3.15
C GLY A 58 2.09 -15.69 -3.00
N ILE A 59 2.64 -14.58 -3.47
CA ILE A 59 2.01 -13.26 -3.42
C ILE A 59 1.72 -12.66 -4.81
N ALA A 60 1.67 -13.48 -5.86
CA ALA A 60 1.38 -13.00 -7.22
C ALA A 60 0.02 -12.29 -7.34
N PRO A 61 -1.07 -12.74 -6.66
CA PRO A 61 -2.33 -12.00 -6.64
C PRO A 61 -2.19 -10.59 -6.05
N LEU A 62 -1.41 -10.42 -4.97
CA LEU A 62 -1.13 -9.11 -4.38
C LEU A 62 -0.34 -8.23 -5.36
N VAL A 63 0.70 -8.77 -5.99
CA VAL A 63 1.50 -8.06 -7.00
C VAL A 63 0.63 -7.57 -8.15
N THR A 64 -0.26 -8.41 -8.63
CA THR A 64 -1.24 -8.06 -9.68
C THR A 64 -2.17 -6.93 -9.22
N ARG A 65 -2.66 -7.00 -7.99
CA ARG A 65 -3.50 -5.95 -7.39
C ARG A 65 -2.72 -4.64 -7.27
N LEU A 66 -1.51 -4.66 -6.73
CA LEU A 66 -0.65 -3.48 -6.60
C LEU A 66 -0.39 -2.81 -7.94
N ASN A 67 -0.06 -3.58 -8.98
CA ASN A 67 0.12 -3.05 -10.33
C ASN A 67 -1.17 -2.42 -10.89
N THR A 68 -2.33 -3.00 -10.60
CA THR A 68 -3.62 -2.45 -10.99
C THR A 68 -3.91 -1.12 -10.30
N VAL A 69 -3.69 -1.06 -8.98
CA VAL A 69 -3.85 0.16 -8.18
C VAL A 69 -2.92 1.27 -8.69
N ARG A 70 -1.64 0.95 -8.91
CA ARG A 70 -0.65 1.91 -9.42
C ARG A 70 -1.05 2.51 -10.78
N ARG A 71 -1.49 1.67 -11.72
CA ARG A 71 -1.92 2.14 -13.06
C ARG A 71 -3.10 3.11 -13.01
N ARG A 72 -3.98 2.96 -12.01
CA ARG A 72 -5.17 3.80 -11.83
C ARG A 72 -4.93 5.03 -10.96
N SER A 73 -3.79 5.11 -10.27
CA SER A 73 -3.50 6.15 -9.26
C SER A 73 -2.33 7.01 -9.69
N PRO A 74 -2.57 8.17 -10.35
CA PRO A 74 -1.52 9.12 -10.72
C PRO A 74 -0.64 9.53 -9.53
N ALA A 75 -1.19 9.62 -8.33
CA ALA A 75 -0.44 9.92 -7.11
C ALA A 75 0.70 8.92 -6.84
N LEU A 76 0.55 7.65 -7.23
CA LEU A 76 1.58 6.62 -7.04
C LEU A 76 2.64 6.59 -8.17
N GLN A 77 2.44 7.36 -9.24
CA GLN A 77 3.33 7.39 -10.40
C GLN A 77 4.36 8.52 -10.36
N GLN A 78 4.46 9.22 -9.22
CA GLN A 78 5.39 10.34 -9.04
C GLN A 78 6.01 10.32 -7.64
N LEU A 79 7.18 10.99 -7.47
CA LEU A 79 7.85 11.13 -6.15
C LEU A 79 7.29 12.26 -5.31
N ARG A 80 6.52 13.16 -5.91
CA ARG A 80 6.05 14.39 -5.27
C ARG A 80 4.89 14.12 -4.33
N ASP A 81 4.64 15.10 -3.45
CA ASP A 81 3.47 15.16 -2.56
C ASP A 81 3.32 13.91 -1.68
N LEU A 82 4.44 13.37 -1.21
CA LEU A 82 4.51 12.36 -0.16
C LEU A 82 4.49 13.06 1.19
N HIS A 83 3.53 12.69 2.03
CA HIS A 83 3.41 13.22 3.39
C HIS A 83 3.19 12.07 4.38
N PHE A 84 3.98 12.06 5.48
CA PHE A 84 3.81 11.09 6.56
C PHE A 84 2.85 11.64 7.61
N HIS A 85 1.97 10.78 8.09
CA HIS A 85 1.01 11.06 9.15
C HIS A 85 1.42 10.35 10.45
N HIS A 86 0.75 10.69 11.54
CA HIS A 86 1.05 10.11 12.83
C HIS A 86 0.23 8.85 13.10
N ALA A 87 0.86 7.84 13.70
CA ALA A 87 0.21 6.72 14.38
C ALA A 87 0.71 6.66 15.82
N ASP A 88 -0.13 6.28 16.75
CA ASP A 88 0.24 6.12 18.18
C ASP A 88 0.98 4.78 18.46
N GLN A 89 1.29 4.03 17.39
CA GLN A 89 2.05 2.77 17.43
C GLN A 89 3.26 2.86 16.48
N GLU A 90 4.48 2.69 17.01
CA GLU A 90 5.74 2.80 16.25
C GLU A 90 5.89 1.79 15.12
N ALA A 91 5.29 0.61 15.27
CA ALA A 91 5.30 -0.42 14.24
C ALA A 91 4.31 -0.15 13.08
N VAL A 92 3.57 0.96 13.11
CA VAL A 92 2.62 1.33 12.07
C VAL A 92 3.10 2.58 11.33
N ILE A 93 3.33 2.44 10.03
CA ILE A 93 3.65 3.56 9.15
C ILE A 93 2.40 4.06 8.43
N VAL A 94 2.26 5.37 8.35
CA VAL A 94 1.12 6.03 7.69
C VAL A 94 1.64 7.13 6.79
N TYR A 95 1.24 7.13 5.54
CA TYR A 95 1.58 8.20 4.60
C TYR A 95 0.53 8.36 3.53
N SER A 96 0.50 9.53 2.93
CA SER A 96 -0.33 9.84 1.77
C SER A 96 0.51 10.34 0.61
N LYS A 97 -0.03 10.14 -0.59
CA LYS A 97 0.46 10.75 -1.83
C LYS A 97 -0.70 11.38 -2.58
N ARG A 98 -0.43 12.50 -3.22
CA ARG A 98 -1.47 13.26 -3.91
C ARG A 98 -1.02 13.69 -5.31
N SER A 99 -1.95 13.65 -6.26
CA SER A 99 -1.77 14.20 -7.61
C SER A 99 -3.12 14.72 -8.12
N GLY A 100 -3.26 16.02 -8.20
CA GLY A 100 -4.55 16.66 -8.54
C GLY A 100 -5.65 16.24 -7.57
N SER A 101 -6.71 15.65 -8.08
CA SER A 101 -7.83 15.12 -7.27
C SER A 101 -7.58 13.70 -6.73
N ASN A 102 -6.57 12.99 -7.23
CA ASN A 102 -6.26 11.65 -6.76
C ASN A 102 -5.43 11.73 -5.47
N THR A 103 -5.95 11.16 -4.40
CA THR A 103 -5.28 11.04 -3.11
C THR A 103 -5.29 9.57 -2.68
N VAL A 104 -4.12 9.05 -2.41
CA VAL A 104 -3.91 7.70 -1.88
C VAL A 104 -3.34 7.82 -0.48
N LEU A 105 -3.89 7.07 0.46
CA LEU A 105 -3.42 6.97 1.84
C LEU A 105 -3.05 5.52 2.11
N VAL A 106 -1.86 5.29 2.66
CA VAL A 106 -1.35 3.96 2.97
C VAL A 106 -1.12 3.85 4.47
N VAL A 107 -1.55 2.73 5.03
CA VAL A 107 -1.29 2.35 6.42
C VAL A 107 -0.72 0.94 6.38
N ALA A 108 0.45 0.71 6.97
CA ALA A 108 1.09 -0.60 6.95
C ALA A 108 1.71 -0.95 8.30
N ASN A 109 1.58 -2.23 8.65
CA ASN A 109 2.24 -2.83 9.80
C ASN A 109 3.67 -3.24 9.41
N LEU A 110 4.66 -2.66 10.08
CA LEU A 110 6.08 -2.96 9.86
C LEU A 110 6.55 -4.22 10.60
N ASP A 111 5.76 -4.69 11.58
CA ASP A 111 6.03 -5.95 12.30
C ASP A 111 5.37 -7.12 11.57
N PRO A 112 6.15 -8.03 10.94
CA PRO A 112 5.59 -9.15 10.22
C PRO A 112 5.10 -10.30 11.11
N HIS A 113 5.24 -10.17 12.44
CA HIS A 113 4.98 -11.25 13.39
C HIS A 113 3.75 -11.01 14.26
N HIS A 114 3.47 -9.73 14.60
CA HIS A 114 2.42 -9.40 15.56
C HIS A 114 1.36 -8.48 14.94
N THR A 115 0.12 -8.71 15.34
CA THR A 115 -0.98 -7.78 15.05
C THR A 115 -0.70 -6.45 15.72
N GLN A 116 -0.86 -5.37 14.96
CA GLN A 116 -0.75 -4.02 15.46
C GLN A 116 -2.09 -3.30 15.37
N GLU A 117 -2.43 -2.62 16.45
CA GLU A 117 -3.61 -1.75 16.54
C GLU A 117 -3.13 -0.32 16.76
N ALA A 118 -3.68 0.63 16.03
CA ALA A 118 -3.26 2.02 16.14
C ALA A 118 -4.41 2.99 15.88
N THR A 119 -4.29 4.16 16.51
CA THR A 119 -5.04 5.34 16.11
C THR A 119 -4.18 6.16 15.16
N VAL A 120 -4.65 6.24 13.91
CA VAL A 120 -4.03 7.06 12.88
C VAL A 120 -4.56 8.48 12.97
N SER A 121 -3.67 9.47 13.10
CA SER A 121 -4.00 10.89 13.11
C SER A 121 -3.56 11.54 11.79
N LEU A 122 -4.52 11.99 11.00
CA LEU A 122 -4.28 12.54 9.66
C LEU A 122 -4.08 14.06 9.72
N ASP A 123 -3.12 14.54 8.96
CA ASP A 123 -3.02 15.95 8.58
C ASP A 123 -4.00 16.20 7.43
N MET A 124 -5.22 16.63 7.76
CA MET A 124 -6.33 16.78 6.83
C MET A 124 -6.04 17.77 5.69
N PRO A 125 -5.41 18.94 5.94
CA PRO A 125 -4.97 19.86 4.87
C PRO A 125 -4.04 19.22 3.84
N GLN A 126 -3.12 18.34 4.24
CA GLN A 126 -2.24 17.63 3.32
C GLN A 126 -3.01 16.68 2.39
N LEU A 127 -4.14 16.17 2.87
CA LEU A 127 -5.08 15.41 2.04
C LEU A 127 -5.98 16.32 1.17
N GLY A 128 -5.90 17.66 1.35
CA GLY A 128 -6.76 18.64 0.70
C GLY A 128 -8.18 18.64 1.25
N LEU A 129 -8.31 18.39 2.56
CA LEU A 129 -9.56 18.32 3.31
C LEU A 129 -9.55 19.35 4.47
N ASN A 130 -10.73 19.74 4.95
CA ASN A 130 -10.83 20.55 6.16
C ASN A 130 -10.62 19.70 7.42
N TRP A 131 -10.15 20.32 8.52
CA TRP A 131 -9.83 19.60 9.77
C TRP A 131 -10.98 18.80 10.37
N HIS A 132 -12.23 19.21 10.14
CA HIS A 132 -13.43 18.56 10.68
C HIS A 132 -14.18 17.72 9.63
N GLU A 133 -13.59 17.59 8.46
CA GLU A 133 -14.21 16.86 7.36
C GLU A 133 -14.04 15.35 7.57
N SER A 134 -15.06 14.60 7.15
CA SER A 134 -14.97 13.14 7.01
C SER A 134 -15.28 12.78 5.57
N VAL A 135 -14.53 11.84 5.04
CA VAL A 135 -14.64 11.43 3.64
C VAL A 135 -14.67 9.91 3.51
N PRO A 136 -15.41 9.39 2.52
CA PRO A 136 -15.31 7.97 2.21
C PRO A 136 -13.94 7.66 1.62
N VAL A 137 -13.33 6.57 2.10
CA VAL A 137 -12.09 6.00 1.60
C VAL A 137 -12.36 4.56 1.19
N ARG A 138 -11.88 4.15 0.03
CA ARG A 138 -11.98 2.77 -0.43
C ARG A 138 -10.63 2.09 -0.32
N ASP A 139 -10.60 0.97 0.39
CA ASP A 139 -9.42 0.10 0.43
C ASP A 139 -9.27 -0.63 -0.90
N GLU A 140 -8.20 -0.36 -1.61
CA GLU A 140 -7.91 -0.94 -2.91
C GLU A 140 -7.49 -2.43 -2.82
N LEU A 141 -7.10 -2.90 -1.63
CA LEU A 141 -6.75 -4.31 -1.43
C LEU A 141 -7.98 -5.18 -1.22
N THR A 142 -8.98 -4.69 -0.47
CA THR A 142 -10.18 -5.45 -0.13
C THR A 142 -11.43 -5.03 -0.89
N GLY A 143 -11.48 -3.77 -1.35
CA GLY A 143 -12.66 -3.15 -1.95
C GLY A 143 -13.63 -2.56 -0.93
N GLU A 144 -13.38 -2.73 0.38
CA GLU A 144 -14.21 -2.17 1.45
C GLU A 144 -14.14 -0.63 1.47
N THR A 145 -15.23 0.00 1.89
CA THR A 145 -15.31 1.46 2.02
C THR A 145 -15.53 1.83 3.48
N PHE A 146 -14.78 2.82 3.93
CA PHE A 146 -14.84 3.37 5.28
C PHE A 146 -15.08 4.87 5.21
N ASN A 147 -15.55 5.47 6.32
CA ASN A 147 -15.63 6.91 6.45
C ASN A 147 -14.53 7.37 7.43
N TRP A 148 -13.54 8.10 6.91
CA TRP A 148 -12.37 8.53 7.67
C TRP A 148 -12.37 10.04 7.89
N GLY A 149 -12.04 10.43 9.12
CA GLY A 149 -11.81 11.80 9.53
C GLY A 149 -10.37 11.99 10.03
N ARG A 150 -10.19 12.94 10.92
CA ARG A 150 -8.87 13.27 11.49
C ARG A 150 -8.24 12.11 12.27
N ALA A 151 -9.01 11.36 13.04
CA ALA A 151 -8.53 10.23 13.85
C ALA A 151 -9.29 8.95 13.50
N ASN A 152 -8.57 7.88 13.21
CA ASN A 152 -9.15 6.62 12.73
C ASN A 152 -8.43 5.44 13.36
N TYR A 153 -9.21 4.48 13.86
CA TYR A 153 -8.66 3.22 14.35
C TYR A 153 -8.36 2.27 13.20
N VAL A 154 -7.23 1.58 13.29
CA VAL A 154 -6.84 0.49 12.40
C VAL A 154 -6.38 -0.72 13.18
N ARG A 155 -6.62 -1.91 12.62
CA ARG A 155 -6.07 -3.18 13.07
C ARG A 155 -5.44 -3.89 11.89
N LEU A 156 -4.14 -4.16 11.98
CA LEU A 156 -3.31 -4.72 10.91
C LEU A 156 -2.77 -6.08 11.35
N GLU A 157 -3.24 -7.13 10.67
CA GLU A 157 -2.91 -8.51 11.01
C GLU A 157 -1.93 -9.09 9.98
N PRO A 158 -0.71 -9.53 10.39
CA PRO A 158 0.20 -10.20 9.50
C PRO A 158 -0.43 -11.45 8.85
N GLY A 159 -0.21 -11.64 7.56
CA GLY A 159 -0.75 -12.79 6.81
C GLY A 159 -2.23 -12.71 6.43
N ARG A 160 -2.96 -11.71 6.94
CA ARG A 160 -4.37 -11.50 6.57
C ARG A 160 -4.60 -10.12 5.99
N ARG A 161 -4.21 -9.09 6.73
CA ARG A 161 -4.37 -7.68 6.37
C ARG A 161 -3.21 -6.86 6.94
N PRO A 162 -2.00 -7.01 6.41
CA PRO A 162 -0.83 -6.31 6.94
C PRO A 162 -0.81 -4.83 6.56
N ALA A 163 -1.63 -4.41 5.61
CA ALA A 163 -1.69 -3.03 5.14
C ALA A 163 -3.05 -2.69 4.56
N HIS A 164 -3.32 -1.39 4.47
CA HIS A 164 -4.39 -0.78 3.68
C HIS A 164 -3.80 0.18 2.65
N ILE A 165 -4.41 0.23 1.48
CA ILE A 165 -4.16 1.24 0.44
C ILE A 165 -5.50 1.89 0.13
N PHE A 166 -5.75 3.05 0.71
CA PHE A 166 -6.99 3.76 0.54
C PHE A 166 -6.93 4.76 -0.60
N THR A 167 -7.94 4.76 -1.46
CA THR A 167 -8.24 5.88 -2.34
C THR A 167 -9.29 6.76 -1.66
N VAL A 168 -8.99 8.05 -1.51
CA VAL A 168 -9.96 9.04 -1.00
C VAL A 168 -10.99 9.31 -2.07
N LEU A 169 -12.26 9.03 -1.77
CA LEU A 169 -13.38 9.22 -2.68
C LEU A 169 -13.95 10.64 -2.48
N ARG A 170 -13.60 11.55 -3.38
CA ARG A 170 -14.15 12.91 -3.35
C ARG A 170 -15.45 12.94 -4.13
N PRO A 171 -16.49 13.64 -3.64
CA PRO A 171 -17.62 13.94 -4.49
C PRO A 171 -17.13 14.76 -5.69
N SER A 172 -17.54 14.37 -6.89
CA SER A 172 -17.28 15.17 -8.08
C SER A 172 -17.79 16.59 -7.84
N PRO A 173 -17.03 17.65 -8.18
CA PRO A 173 -17.57 18.99 -8.13
C PRO A 173 -18.87 19.00 -8.94
N ARG A 174 -19.99 19.38 -8.31
CA ARG A 174 -21.23 19.61 -9.04
C ARG A 174 -20.92 20.70 -10.08
N ILE A 175 -20.96 20.33 -11.34
CA ILE A 175 -20.95 21.32 -12.42
C ILE A 175 -22.18 22.16 -12.16
N GLY A 176 -21.98 23.40 -11.70
CA GLY A 176 -23.05 24.34 -11.39
C GLY A 176 -23.93 24.45 -12.61
N GLY A 177 -25.23 24.17 -12.43
CA GLY A 177 -26.22 24.49 -13.45
C GLY A 177 -26.16 25.98 -13.75
N SER A 178 -26.00 26.34 -14.99
CA SER A 178 -26.11 27.71 -15.47
C SER A 178 -27.42 28.28 -15.00
N PRO A 179 -27.48 29.50 -14.46
CA PRO A 179 -28.74 30.14 -14.21
C PRO A 179 -29.41 30.39 -15.57
N THR A 180 -30.52 29.73 -15.78
CA THR A 180 -31.46 30.11 -16.84
C THR A 180 -31.99 31.51 -16.54
N THR A 181 -31.58 32.45 -17.35
CA THR A 181 -32.22 33.79 -17.48
C THR A 181 -33.54 33.65 -18.18
#